data_cd81613e36cd08c3432f6bb8be80e746
#
_entry.id   cd81613e36cd08c3432f6bb8be80e746
#
_cell.length_a   1.000
_cell.length_b   1.000
_cell.length_c   1.000
_cell.angle_alpha   90.00
_cell.angle_beta   90.00
_cell.angle_gamma   90.00
#
_symmetry.space_group_name_H-M   'P 1'
#
loop_
_entity.id
_entity.type
_entity.pdbx_description
1 polymer ?
#
loop_
_entity_poly.entity_id
_entity_poly.type
_entity_poly.pdbx_seq_one_letter_code
_entity_poly.pdbx_strand_id
1 'polypeptide(L)'
;LGIETSCDETAIGIVRGRKLLANVIASSVEEHARFGGVVPEVASRAHLEAMQPALKEAMAQAKISLSDLDAVAVTAGPGLVGALLVGTSAAAGLALALDKPIYGVNHLAAHVSVDYLTHDLPAEPTIALLVSGGHSSLLQVNDITGEIIKLGETMDDAAGEAFDKIARIMDLGF
;
A
#
# COMPACT_ATOMS: atom_id res chain seq x y z
N LEU A 1 9.41 9.01 -3.68
CA LEU A 1 9.07 8.34 -2.44
C LEU A 1 7.59 8.01 -2.47
N GLY A 2 7.21 6.78 -2.06
CA GLY A 2 5.83 6.33 -1.91
C GLY A 2 5.48 6.06 -0.44
N ILE A 3 4.24 6.42 -0.04
CA ILE A 3 3.67 6.19 1.29
C ILE A 3 2.41 5.35 1.15
N GLU A 4 2.35 4.22 1.86
CA GLU A 4 1.19 3.32 1.89
C GLU A 4 0.73 3.13 3.34
N THR A 5 -0.57 3.40 3.58
CA THR A 5 -1.22 3.26 4.89
C THR A 5 -2.68 2.84 4.75
N SER A 6 -3.04 2.09 3.72
CA SER A 6 -4.47 1.82 3.43
C SER A 6 -5.16 0.87 4.40
N CYS A 7 -4.41 0.04 5.13
CA CYS A 7 -4.97 -0.97 6.03
C CYS A 7 -4.23 -1.02 7.38
N ASP A 8 -3.34 -1.98 7.58
CA ASP A 8 -2.67 -2.30 8.85
C ASP A 8 -1.15 -2.19 8.78
N GLU A 9 -0.61 -1.88 7.62
CA GLU A 9 0.82 -1.71 7.41
C GLU A 9 1.15 -0.26 7.03
N THR A 10 2.17 0.30 7.69
CA THR A 10 2.80 1.55 7.26
C THR A 10 4.00 1.19 6.40
N ALA A 11 3.93 1.47 5.09
CA ALA A 11 5.03 1.19 4.21
C ALA A 11 5.58 2.46 3.54
N ILE A 12 6.91 2.52 3.45
CA ILE A 12 7.64 3.58 2.76
C ILE A 12 8.54 2.95 1.70
N GLY A 13 8.25 3.26 0.45
CA GLY A 13 9.04 2.83 -0.71
C GLY A 13 9.82 3.99 -1.34
N ILE A 14 11.05 3.76 -1.77
CA ILE A 14 11.83 4.72 -2.54
C ILE A 14 12.35 4.04 -3.80
N VAL A 15 12.06 4.64 -4.94
CA VAL A 15 12.50 4.14 -6.24
C VAL A 15 13.26 5.22 -7.01
N ARG A 16 14.17 4.80 -7.89
CA ARG A 16 14.81 5.67 -8.89
C ARG A 16 14.68 5.00 -10.25
N GLY A 17 13.82 5.58 -11.10
CA GLY A 17 13.35 4.86 -12.27
C GLY A 17 12.68 3.55 -11.86
N ARG A 18 13.17 2.42 -12.36
CA ARG A 18 12.68 1.08 -12.00
C ARG A 18 13.47 0.39 -10.88
N LYS A 19 14.44 1.07 -10.31
CA LYS A 19 15.27 0.50 -9.23
C LYS A 19 14.67 0.81 -7.87
N LEU A 20 14.35 -0.23 -7.12
CA LEU A 20 13.98 -0.12 -5.71
C LEU A 20 15.24 0.24 -4.89
N LEU A 21 15.19 1.34 -4.16
CA LEU A 21 16.25 1.81 -3.27
C LEU A 21 15.98 1.51 -1.80
N ALA A 22 14.71 1.55 -1.40
CA ALA A 22 14.27 1.20 -0.06
C ALA A 22 12.84 0.66 -0.09
N ASN A 23 12.58 -0.30 0.80
CA ASN A 23 11.24 -0.81 1.11
C ASN A 23 11.20 -1.11 2.61
N VAL A 24 10.51 -0.24 3.35
CA VAL A 24 10.33 -0.36 4.80
C VAL A 24 8.86 -0.61 5.09
N ILE A 25 8.58 -1.63 5.86
CA ILE A 25 7.23 -2.01 6.26
C ILE A 25 7.21 -2.10 7.80
N ALA A 26 6.32 -1.34 8.41
CA ALA A 26 5.99 -1.43 9.83
C ALA A 26 4.56 -1.96 9.94
N SER A 27 4.43 -3.21 10.37
CA SER A 27 3.15 -3.90 10.50
C SER A 27 2.57 -3.71 11.90
N SER A 28 1.26 -3.50 11.98
CA SER A 28 0.49 -3.48 13.23
C SER A 28 -0.36 -4.74 13.44
N VAL A 29 -0.08 -5.81 12.69
CA VAL A 29 -0.83 -7.08 12.73
C VAL A 29 -0.91 -7.66 14.15
N GLU A 30 0.19 -7.61 14.91
CA GLU A 30 0.22 -8.11 16.29
C GLU A 30 -0.75 -7.34 17.22
N GLU A 31 -0.90 -6.03 16.99
CA GLU A 31 -1.83 -5.21 17.76
C GLU A 31 -3.29 -5.55 17.45
N HIS A 32 -3.56 -6.02 16.22
CA HIS A 32 -4.88 -6.43 15.76
C HIS A 32 -5.26 -7.86 16.13
N ALA A 33 -4.27 -8.73 16.35
CA ALA A 33 -4.48 -10.16 16.61
C ALA A 33 -5.46 -10.40 17.78
N ARG A 34 -5.37 -9.61 18.85
CA ARG A 34 -6.27 -9.69 20.02
C ARG A 34 -7.74 -9.39 19.70
N PHE A 35 -8.01 -8.71 18.59
CA PHE A 35 -9.38 -8.37 18.17
C PHE A 35 -9.89 -9.33 17.08
N GLY A 36 -9.03 -10.22 16.58
CA GLY A 36 -9.38 -11.16 15.51
C GLY A 36 -9.61 -10.53 14.15
N GLY A 37 -9.01 -9.35 13.90
CA GLY A 37 -9.10 -8.62 12.64
C GLY A 37 -8.73 -7.16 12.79
N VAL A 38 -8.60 -6.45 11.68
CA VAL A 38 -8.15 -5.05 11.67
C VAL A 38 -9.20 -4.12 12.28
N VAL A 39 -8.78 -3.33 13.29
CA VAL A 39 -9.60 -2.30 13.92
C VAL A 39 -9.16 -0.94 13.39
N PRO A 40 -10.02 -0.19 12.66
CA PRO A 40 -9.62 1.04 11.97
C PRO A 40 -8.99 2.11 12.86
N GLU A 41 -9.47 2.28 14.09
CA GLU A 41 -8.89 3.26 15.02
C GLU A 41 -7.50 2.84 15.51
N VAL A 42 -7.29 1.56 15.77
CA VAL A 42 -5.99 1.02 16.17
C VAL A 42 -5.00 1.18 15.00
N ALA A 43 -5.40 0.83 13.79
CA ALA A 43 -4.58 1.02 12.59
C ALA A 43 -4.16 2.48 12.42
N SER A 44 -5.11 3.42 12.52
CA SER A 44 -4.81 4.86 12.36
C SER A 44 -3.79 5.37 13.38
N ARG A 45 -3.86 4.91 14.64
CA ARG A 45 -2.88 5.27 15.68
C ARG A 45 -1.52 4.65 15.41
N ALA A 46 -1.48 3.37 15.03
CA ALA A 46 -0.24 2.68 14.66
C ALA A 46 0.49 3.38 13.50
N HIS A 47 -0.25 3.82 12.48
CA HIS A 47 0.33 4.59 11.37
C HIS A 47 0.96 5.90 11.82
N LEU A 48 0.34 6.63 12.76
CA LEU A 48 0.92 7.86 13.30
C LEU A 48 2.26 7.60 14.00
N GLU A 49 2.34 6.52 14.77
CA GLU A 49 3.55 6.17 15.52
C GLU A 49 4.65 5.63 14.60
N ALA A 50 4.28 4.84 13.58
CA ALA A 50 5.21 4.21 12.66
C ALA A 50 5.73 5.14 11.55
N MET A 51 5.01 6.19 11.17
CA MET A 51 5.31 7.01 10.01
C MET A 51 6.71 7.61 10.04
N GLN A 52 7.07 8.29 11.12
CA GLN A 52 8.37 8.95 11.24
C GLN A 52 9.55 7.96 11.31
N PRO A 53 9.49 6.89 12.13
CA PRO A 53 10.51 5.85 12.13
C PRO A 53 10.69 5.19 10.75
N ALA A 54 9.61 4.81 10.08
CA ALA A 54 9.65 4.17 8.77
C ALA A 54 10.25 5.09 7.69
N LEU A 55 9.88 6.37 7.70
CA LEU A 55 10.47 7.36 6.78
C LEU A 55 11.98 7.50 7.01
N LYS A 56 12.41 7.64 8.26
CA LYS A 56 13.83 7.75 8.61
C LYS A 56 14.62 6.53 8.17
N GLU A 57 14.08 5.35 8.40
CA GLU A 57 14.70 4.08 8.00
C GLU A 57 14.80 3.98 6.47
N ALA A 58 13.73 4.31 5.73
CA ALA A 58 13.73 4.27 4.27
C ALA A 58 14.77 5.21 3.67
N MET A 59 14.91 6.42 4.21
CA MET A 59 15.96 7.36 3.79
C MET A 59 17.37 6.81 4.04
N ALA A 60 17.58 6.15 5.19
CA ALA A 60 18.86 5.54 5.53
C ALA A 60 19.20 4.36 4.60
N GLN A 61 18.21 3.47 4.30
CA GLN A 61 18.38 2.37 3.34
C GLN A 61 18.69 2.87 1.94
N ALA A 62 17.97 3.87 1.47
CA ALA A 62 18.18 4.47 0.15
C ALA A 62 19.48 5.28 0.05
N LYS A 63 20.07 5.66 1.18
CA LYS A 63 21.28 6.52 1.29
C LYS A 63 21.12 7.85 0.56
N ILE A 64 19.97 8.48 0.73
CA ILE A 64 19.65 9.79 0.17
C ILE A 64 19.10 10.72 1.25
N SER A 65 19.07 12.02 0.96
CA SER A 65 18.42 13.03 1.79
C SER A 65 17.02 13.37 1.26
N LEU A 66 16.19 14.02 2.08
CA LEU A 66 14.85 14.45 1.65
C LEU A 66 14.90 15.42 0.45
N SER A 67 15.94 16.21 0.34
CA SER A 67 16.14 17.14 -0.80
C SER A 67 16.38 16.43 -2.15
N ASP A 68 16.78 15.15 -2.12
CA ASP A 68 17.03 14.35 -3.32
C ASP A 68 15.75 13.72 -3.89
N LEU A 69 14.63 13.90 -3.21
CA LEU A 69 13.32 13.43 -3.69
C LEU A 69 12.80 14.35 -4.79
N ASP A 70 12.34 13.76 -5.89
CA ASP A 70 11.70 14.49 -7.00
C ASP A 70 10.20 14.63 -6.83
N ALA A 71 9.57 13.67 -6.15
CA ALA A 71 8.13 13.60 -5.95
C ALA A 71 7.75 12.74 -4.73
N VAL A 72 6.55 12.98 -4.22
CA VAL A 72 5.90 12.15 -3.20
C VAL A 72 4.66 11.49 -3.81
N ALA A 73 4.53 10.19 -3.67
CA ALA A 73 3.33 9.44 -4.00
C ALA A 73 2.69 8.91 -2.72
N VAL A 74 1.37 8.78 -2.70
CA VAL A 74 0.65 8.25 -1.54
C VAL A 74 -0.58 7.49 -1.98
N THR A 75 -0.88 6.41 -1.32
CA THR A 75 -2.15 5.70 -1.55
C THR A 75 -3.32 6.57 -1.11
N ALA A 76 -4.18 6.91 -2.08
CA ALA A 76 -5.35 7.74 -1.88
C ALA A 76 -6.65 6.93 -1.71
N GLY A 77 -6.61 5.64 -1.96
CA GLY A 77 -7.72 4.68 -1.83
C GLY A 77 -7.64 3.55 -2.88
N PRO A 78 -8.49 2.51 -2.73
CA PRO A 78 -9.36 2.23 -1.58
C PRO A 78 -8.57 1.88 -0.31
N GLY A 79 -9.24 1.95 0.85
CA GLY A 79 -8.67 1.61 2.15
C GLY A 79 -9.47 2.17 3.32
N LEU A 80 -8.99 1.94 4.53
CA LEU A 80 -9.59 2.47 5.75
C LEU A 80 -9.40 3.99 5.82
N VAL A 81 -10.49 4.73 5.93
CA VAL A 81 -10.50 6.21 5.85
C VAL A 81 -9.51 6.86 6.82
N GLY A 82 -9.50 6.43 8.09
CA GLY A 82 -8.59 6.98 9.10
C GLY A 82 -7.13 6.69 8.80
N ALA A 83 -6.82 5.50 8.32
CA ALA A 83 -5.49 5.07 7.92
C ALA A 83 -4.99 5.86 6.68
N LEU A 84 -5.83 5.98 5.64
CA LEU A 84 -5.54 6.80 4.46
C LEU A 84 -5.30 8.28 4.81
N LEU A 85 -6.07 8.83 5.77
CA LEU A 85 -5.89 10.21 6.22
C LEU A 85 -4.52 10.44 6.85
N VAL A 86 -3.98 9.49 7.59
CA VAL A 86 -2.63 9.60 8.16
C VAL A 86 -1.59 9.68 7.05
N GLY A 87 -1.61 8.73 6.10
CA GLY A 87 -0.66 8.71 4.99
C GLY A 87 -0.75 9.94 4.10
N THR A 88 -1.98 10.33 3.70
CA THR A 88 -2.19 11.49 2.83
C THR A 88 -1.80 12.79 3.49
N SER A 89 -2.05 12.94 4.80
CA SER A 89 -1.62 14.12 5.56
C SER A 89 -0.09 14.21 5.68
N ALA A 90 0.56 13.07 5.97
CA ALA A 90 2.02 13.01 6.03
C ALA A 90 2.65 13.32 4.66
N ALA A 91 2.11 12.75 3.58
CA ALA A 91 2.57 13.00 2.22
C ALA A 91 2.39 14.47 1.81
N ALA A 92 1.23 15.07 2.12
CA ALA A 92 0.96 16.47 1.82
C ALA A 92 1.90 17.41 2.59
N GLY A 93 2.12 17.15 3.88
CA GLY A 93 3.07 17.92 4.69
C GLY A 93 4.49 17.82 4.18
N LEU A 94 4.92 16.62 3.80
CA LEU A 94 6.25 16.38 3.23
C LEU A 94 6.42 17.08 1.87
N ALA A 95 5.46 16.91 0.97
CA ALA A 95 5.50 17.51 -0.36
C ALA A 95 5.54 19.05 -0.28
N LEU A 96 4.72 19.64 0.60
CA LEU A 96 4.70 21.08 0.85
C LEU A 96 6.05 21.58 1.41
N ALA A 97 6.61 20.88 2.40
CA ALA A 97 7.88 21.28 3.03
C ALA A 97 9.06 21.20 2.07
N LEU A 98 9.00 20.29 1.10
CA LEU A 98 10.08 20.08 0.11
C LEU A 98 9.86 20.81 -1.20
N ASP A 99 8.71 21.47 -1.38
CA ASP A 99 8.27 22.08 -2.66
C ASP A 99 8.32 21.05 -3.81
N LYS A 100 7.72 19.88 -3.58
CA LYS A 100 7.69 18.76 -4.53
C LYS A 100 6.24 18.39 -4.90
N PRO A 101 6.02 17.86 -6.11
CA PRO A 101 4.71 17.38 -6.51
C PRO A 101 4.28 16.18 -5.66
N ILE A 102 2.97 16.09 -5.43
CA ILE A 102 2.32 14.95 -4.77
C ILE A 102 1.39 14.23 -5.75
N TYR A 103 1.40 12.90 -5.71
CA TYR A 103 0.56 12.04 -6.55
C TYR A 103 -0.26 11.09 -5.68
N GLY A 104 -1.59 11.13 -5.86
CA GLY A 104 -2.50 10.13 -5.29
C GLY A 104 -2.48 8.85 -6.14
N VAL A 105 -2.25 7.71 -5.51
CA VAL A 105 -2.18 6.41 -6.17
C VAL A 105 -3.33 5.52 -5.72
N ASN A 106 -3.93 4.80 -6.67
CA ASN A 106 -4.92 3.78 -6.35
C ASN A 106 -4.21 2.54 -5.77
N HIS A 107 -4.66 2.05 -4.62
CA HIS A 107 -4.09 0.91 -3.91
C HIS A 107 -4.04 -0.37 -4.78
N LEU A 108 -5.11 -0.67 -5.51
CA LEU A 108 -5.18 -1.87 -6.35
C LEU A 108 -4.26 -1.75 -7.57
N ALA A 109 -4.15 -0.54 -8.13
CA ALA A 109 -3.18 -0.25 -9.20
C ALA A 109 -1.74 -0.42 -8.71
N ALA A 110 -1.45 0.02 -7.48
CA ALA A 110 -0.13 -0.16 -6.87
C ALA A 110 0.26 -1.63 -6.75
N HIS A 111 -0.66 -2.50 -6.34
CA HIS A 111 -0.43 -3.95 -6.30
C HIS A 111 -0.06 -4.53 -7.67
N VAL A 112 -0.79 -4.14 -8.72
CA VAL A 112 -0.51 -4.62 -10.09
C VAL A 112 0.81 -4.05 -10.61
N SER A 113 1.15 -2.81 -10.23
CA SER A 113 2.34 -2.13 -10.74
C SER A 113 3.67 -2.67 -10.20
N VAL A 114 3.65 -3.56 -9.20
CA VAL A 114 4.89 -4.13 -8.62
C VAL A 114 5.70 -4.91 -9.66
N ASP A 115 5.06 -5.51 -10.65
CA ASP A 115 5.71 -6.23 -11.74
C ASP A 115 6.65 -5.33 -12.57
N TYR A 116 6.36 -4.04 -12.63
CA TYR A 116 7.22 -3.07 -13.32
C TYR A 116 8.59 -2.86 -12.65
N LEU A 117 8.73 -3.28 -11.38
CA LEU A 117 10.02 -3.26 -10.68
C LEU A 117 10.84 -4.53 -10.91
N THR A 118 10.19 -5.66 -11.15
CA THR A 118 10.82 -6.99 -11.16
C THR A 118 11.00 -7.58 -12.56
N HIS A 119 10.16 -7.22 -13.51
CA HIS A 119 10.16 -7.75 -14.86
C HIS A 119 10.27 -6.64 -15.92
N ASP A 120 10.62 -6.99 -17.14
CA ASP A 120 10.40 -6.11 -18.28
C ASP A 120 8.89 -5.84 -18.40
N LEU A 121 8.55 -4.62 -18.79
CA LEU A 121 7.16 -4.16 -18.81
C LEU A 121 6.26 -5.21 -19.47
N PRO A 122 5.17 -5.65 -18.79
CA PRO A 122 4.21 -6.52 -19.43
C PRO A 122 3.65 -5.83 -20.67
N ALA A 123 3.38 -6.60 -21.70
CA ALA A 123 2.69 -6.08 -22.88
C ALA A 123 1.28 -5.65 -22.44
N GLU A 124 0.97 -4.38 -22.56
CA GLU A 124 -0.38 -3.89 -22.37
C GLU A 124 -1.22 -4.13 -23.64
N PRO A 125 -2.50 -4.44 -23.53
CA PRO A 125 -3.29 -4.65 -22.31
C PRO A 125 -3.04 -5.99 -21.60
N THR A 126 -3.15 -5.99 -20.29
CA THR A 126 -2.91 -7.15 -19.42
C THR A 126 -4.14 -7.43 -18.56
N ILE A 127 -4.39 -8.70 -18.24
CA ILE A 127 -5.39 -9.10 -17.24
C ILE A 127 -4.66 -9.45 -15.94
N ALA A 128 -5.04 -8.77 -14.87
CA ALA A 128 -4.52 -9.01 -13.54
C ALA A 128 -5.59 -9.65 -12.65
N LEU A 129 -5.24 -10.75 -11.98
CA LEU A 129 -6.03 -11.31 -10.90
C LEU A 129 -5.41 -10.86 -9.57
N LEU A 130 -6.11 -9.97 -8.88
CA LEU A 130 -5.75 -9.51 -7.56
C LEU A 130 -6.45 -10.35 -6.50
N VAL A 131 -5.69 -10.99 -5.61
CA VAL A 131 -6.19 -11.83 -4.52
C VAL A 131 -5.49 -11.43 -3.23
N SER A 132 -6.25 -10.93 -2.25
CA SER A 132 -5.73 -10.49 -0.97
C SER A 132 -6.72 -10.77 0.17
N GLY A 133 -6.39 -10.35 1.39
CA GLY A 133 -7.27 -10.42 2.55
C GLY A 133 -8.56 -9.63 2.37
N GLY A 134 -8.50 -8.44 1.79
CA GLY A 134 -9.64 -7.55 1.63
C GLY A 134 -10.24 -7.50 0.21
N HIS A 135 -9.53 -8.01 -0.80
CA HIS A 135 -9.93 -7.89 -2.21
C HIS A 135 -9.71 -9.18 -3.00
N SER A 136 -10.68 -9.52 -3.84
CA SER A 136 -10.54 -10.52 -4.89
C SER A 136 -11.16 -9.94 -6.15
N SER A 137 -10.33 -9.49 -7.08
CA SER A 137 -10.78 -8.72 -8.25
C SER A 137 -10.04 -9.14 -9.51
N LEU A 138 -10.77 -9.14 -10.62
CA LEU A 138 -10.22 -9.31 -11.96
C LEU A 138 -10.17 -7.95 -12.64
N LEU A 139 -8.98 -7.52 -13.03
CA LEU A 139 -8.71 -6.20 -13.58
C LEU A 139 -8.15 -6.32 -14.99
N GLN A 140 -8.67 -5.51 -15.91
CA GLN A 140 -8.04 -5.25 -17.20
C GLN A 140 -7.20 -3.97 -17.08
N VAL A 141 -5.91 -4.09 -17.34
CA VAL A 141 -4.96 -2.98 -17.31
C VAL A 141 -4.63 -2.61 -18.74
N ASN A 142 -5.21 -1.52 -19.21
CA ASN A 142 -4.90 -0.96 -20.53
C ASN A 142 -3.69 -0.01 -20.45
N ASP A 143 -3.61 0.75 -19.35
CA ASP A 143 -2.50 1.62 -18.99
C ASP A 143 -2.43 1.70 -17.46
N ILE A 144 -1.31 1.31 -16.87
CA ILE A 144 -1.13 1.30 -15.41
C ILE A 144 -1.19 2.69 -14.80
N THR A 145 -0.92 3.72 -15.58
CA THR A 145 -0.96 5.13 -15.14
C THR A 145 -2.34 5.78 -15.32
N GLY A 146 -3.24 5.14 -16.05
CA GLY A 146 -4.51 5.72 -16.45
C GLY A 146 -5.68 4.75 -16.38
N GLU A 147 -5.77 3.81 -17.29
CA GLU A 147 -6.98 3.03 -17.49
C GLU A 147 -6.88 1.60 -16.94
N ILE A 148 -7.47 1.41 -15.76
CA ILE A 148 -7.69 0.09 -15.16
C ILE A 148 -9.19 -0.15 -15.06
N ILE A 149 -9.68 -1.19 -15.74
CA ILE A 149 -11.08 -1.55 -15.79
C ILE A 149 -11.31 -2.76 -14.87
N LYS A 150 -12.18 -2.62 -13.89
CA LYS A 150 -12.61 -3.74 -13.07
C LYS A 150 -13.60 -4.60 -13.85
N LEU A 151 -13.19 -5.82 -14.22
CA LEU A 151 -14.02 -6.79 -14.93
C LEU A 151 -14.94 -7.56 -13.99
N GLY A 152 -14.51 -7.75 -12.74
CA GLY A 152 -15.29 -8.44 -11.73
C GLY A 152 -14.61 -8.41 -10.37
N GLU A 153 -15.38 -8.66 -9.34
CA GLU A 153 -14.89 -8.79 -7.97
C GLU A 153 -15.74 -9.80 -7.21
N THR A 154 -15.21 -10.29 -6.08
CA THR A 154 -16.02 -11.12 -5.18
C THR A 154 -17.22 -10.33 -4.68
N MET A 155 -18.36 -11.01 -4.53
CA MET A 155 -19.58 -10.42 -3.99
C MET A 155 -19.73 -10.68 -2.48
N ASP A 156 -18.99 -11.64 -1.97
CA ASP A 156 -18.96 -12.03 -0.57
C ASP A 156 -17.57 -11.80 0.02
N ASP A 157 -17.01 -12.82 0.65
CA ASP A 157 -15.67 -12.73 1.23
C ASP A 157 -14.59 -12.63 0.14
N ALA A 158 -13.56 -11.85 0.40
CA ALA A 158 -12.32 -11.97 -0.34
C ALA A 158 -11.65 -13.35 -0.05
N ALA A 159 -10.83 -13.82 -0.96
CA ALA A 159 -10.22 -15.15 -0.82
C ALA A 159 -9.39 -15.27 0.48
N GLY A 160 -8.58 -14.25 0.83
CA GLY A 160 -7.82 -14.24 2.07
C GLY A 160 -8.73 -14.21 3.30
N GLU A 161 -9.79 -13.41 3.29
CA GLU A 161 -10.79 -13.38 4.35
C GLU A 161 -11.45 -14.75 4.56
N ALA A 162 -11.75 -15.46 3.48
CA ALA A 162 -12.29 -16.83 3.54
C ALA A 162 -11.26 -17.80 4.19
N PHE A 163 -9.97 -17.68 3.84
CA PHE A 163 -8.91 -18.44 4.49
C PHE A 163 -8.83 -18.17 5.99
N ASP A 164 -8.85 -16.92 6.40
CA ASP A 164 -8.77 -16.51 7.82
C ASP A 164 -9.99 -17.02 8.62
N LYS A 165 -11.18 -16.94 8.03
CA LYS A 165 -12.40 -17.46 8.65
C LYS A 165 -12.34 -18.98 8.85
N ILE A 166 -11.87 -19.71 7.85
CA ILE A 166 -11.71 -21.17 7.93
C ILE A 166 -10.62 -21.53 8.93
N ALA A 167 -9.46 -20.87 8.89
CA ALA A 167 -8.37 -21.09 9.83
C ALA A 167 -8.84 -20.90 11.28
N ARG A 168 -9.63 -19.87 11.54
CA ARG A 168 -10.22 -19.62 12.87
C ARG A 168 -11.17 -20.73 13.32
N ILE A 169 -12.03 -21.25 12.42
CA ILE A 169 -12.92 -22.36 12.72
C ILE A 169 -12.14 -23.64 13.04
N MET A 170 -11.01 -23.82 12.37
CA MET A 170 -10.13 -24.99 12.54
C MET A 170 -9.09 -24.83 13.67
N ASP A 171 -9.11 -23.71 14.37
CA ASP A 171 -8.13 -23.37 15.43
C ASP A 171 -6.66 -23.43 14.95
N LEU A 172 -6.42 -23.01 13.73
CA LEU A 172 -5.09 -22.97 13.09
C LEU A 172 -4.33 -21.65 13.28
N GLY A 173 -4.93 -20.69 13.98
CA GLY A 173 -4.37 -19.35 14.19
C GLY A 173 -4.77 -18.34 13.11
N PHE A 174 -4.11 -17.18 13.15
CA PHE A 174 -4.39 -16.01 12.29
C PHE A 174 -3.08 -15.57 11.62
#